data_4efdbfec3ad93991cf04e051d09008dd
#
_entry.id   4efdbfec3ad93991cf04e051d09008dd
#
_cell.length_a   1.000
_cell.length_b   1.000
_cell.length_c   1.000
_cell.angle_alpha   90.00
_cell.angle_beta   90.00
_cell.angle_gamma   90.00
#
_symmetry.space_group_name_H-M   'P 1'
#
loop_
_entity.id
_entity.type
_entity.pdbx_description
1 polymer ?
#
loop_
_entity_poly.entity_id
_entity_poly.type
_entity_poly.pdbx_seq_one_letter_code
_entity_poly.pdbx_strand_id
1 'polypeptide(L)'
;MVAVYEALWQRGIYPSDVFGYQGLMELVCRDGTSIPKGSTIYCTDAPCIIGKKVLFGPRPTIITGDHRIDILGKYITDVTVEEKFVDGVNVYDQPVVIEDGVWCGANVTILKGVTIGRVSVVAAGAVVTKSFPPYSIIGGIPAKLIKMRFTEEEIKKNENDLSLSAHSI
;
A
#
# COMPACT_ATOMS: atom_id res chain seq x y z
N MET A 1 -1.74 -20.90 -0.25
CA MET A 1 -0.35 -20.44 -0.48
C MET A 1 0.04 -20.45 -1.96
N VAL A 2 -0.16 -21.54 -2.68
CA VAL A 2 0.18 -21.69 -4.11
C VAL A 2 -0.59 -20.71 -5.01
N ALA A 3 -1.88 -20.46 -4.76
CA ALA A 3 -2.75 -19.66 -5.63
C ALA A 3 -2.37 -18.17 -5.73
N VAL A 4 -1.80 -17.58 -4.67
CA VAL A 4 -1.39 -16.16 -4.69
C VAL A 4 -0.11 -15.99 -5.50
N TYR A 5 0.84 -16.92 -5.38
CA TYR A 5 2.07 -16.92 -6.18
C TYR A 5 1.79 -17.19 -7.67
N GLU A 6 0.88 -18.10 -7.99
CA GLU A 6 0.48 -18.35 -9.38
C GLU A 6 -0.20 -17.13 -10.01
N ALA A 7 -1.07 -16.45 -9.28
CA ALA A 7 -1.72 -15.21 -9.78
C ALA A 7 -0.72 -14.07 -10.00
N LEU A 8 0.29 -13.94 -9.17
CA LEU A 8 1.37 -12.97 -9.33
C LEU A 8 2.29 -13.35 -10.51
N TRP A 9 2.64 -14.64 -10.63
CA TRP A 9 3.48 -15.17 -11.70
C TRP A 9 2.86 -14.96 -13.09
N GLN A 10 1.56 -15.26 -13.24
CA GLN A 10 0.84 -15.04 -14.50
C GLN A 10 0.78 -13.56 -14.92
N ARG A 11 1.04 -12.64 -13.99
CA ARG A 11 1.07 -11.18 -14.21
C ARG A 11 2.48 -10.62 -14.38
N GLY A 12 3.51 -11.49 -14.49
CA GLY A 12 4.91 -11.08 -14.61
C GLY A 12 5.51 -10.51 -13.31
N ILE A 13 4.87 -10.75 -12.17
CA ILE A 13 5.39 -10.37 -10.86
C ILE A 13 6.11 -11.58 -10.28
N TYR A 14 7.42 -11.51 -10.19
CA TYR A 14 8.24 -12.62 -9.70
C TYR A 14 8.49 -12.48 -8.20
N PRO A 15 8.58 -13.61 -7.47
CA PRO A 15 8.92 -13.59 -6.02
C PRO A 15 10.24 -12.89 -5.70
N SER A 16 11.18 -12.85 -6.66
CA SER A 16 12.43 -12.09 -6.55
C SER A 16 12.24 -10.58 -6.53
N ASP A 17 11.08 -10.09 -6.95
CA ASP A 17 10.74 -8.67 -7.01
C ASP A 17 9.91 -8.23 -5.78
N VAL A 18 9.48 -9.20 -4.98
CA VAL A 18 8.69 -9.00 -3.77
C VAL A 18 9.41 -9.67 -2.61
N PHE A 19 10.06 -8.90 -1.77
CA PHE A 19 10.72 -9.42 -0.56
C PHE A 19 9.72 -9.44 0.60
N GLY A 20 9.27 -10.65 0.98
CA GLY A 20 8.55 -10.90 2.21
C GLY A 20 9.32 -11.90 3.05
N TYR A 21 9.77 -11.51 4.23
CA TYR A 21 10.38 -12.42 5.20
C TYR A 21 9.37 -12.73 6.30
N GLN A 22 9.13 -14.03 6.52
CA GLN A 22 8.38 -14.67 7.59
C GLN A 22 6.90 -14.28 7.73
N GLY A 23 6.08 -15.26 7.47
CA GLY A 23 4.63 -15.18 7.54
C GLY A 23 4.07 -14.58 6.26
N LEU A 24 3.79 -15.42 5.30
CA LEU A 24 3.09 -15.12 4.04
C LEU A 24 1.68 -14.61 4.32
N MET A 25 1.57 -13.45 4.92
CA MET A 25 0.34 -12.72 5.09
C MET A 25 0.19 -11.83 3.85
N GLU A 26 -0.63 -12.23 3.06
CA GLU A 26 -1.42 -11.76 1.94
C GLU A 26 -0.99 -10.42 1.32
N LEU A 27 -0.09 -10.48 0.36
CA LEU A 27 -0.11 -9.49 -0.71
C LEU A 27 -1.33 -9.80 -1.61
N VAL A 28 -2.34 -8.97 -1.54
CA VAL A 28 -3.49 -9.02 -2.44
C VAL A 28 -3.29 -7.96 -3.52
N CYS A 29 -3.20 -8.38 -4.77
CA CYS A 29 -3.11 -7.47 -5.91
C CYS A 29 -4.25 -7.79 -6.89
N ARG A 30 -5.09 -6.79 -7.18
CA ARG A 30 -6.29 -6.96 -8.01
C ARG A 30 -6.02 -6.65 -9.49
N ASP A 31 -7.02 -6.94 -10.32
CA ASP A 31 -6.93 -6.90 -11.78
C ASP A 31 -6.49 -5.56 -12.37
N GLY A 32 -5.68 -5.62 -13.43
CA GLY A 32 -5.19 -4.45 -14.14
C GLY A 32 -4.12 -3.64 -13.39
N THR A 33 -3.64 -4.13 -12.23
CA THR A 33 -2.54 -3.51 -11.48
C THR A 33 -1.22 -4.08 -11.96
N SER A 34 -0.23 -3.21 -12.11
CA SER A 34 1.13 -3.57 -12.50
C SER A 34 2.11 -3.15 -11.40
N ILE A 35 2.85 -4.12 -10.88
CA ILE A 35 3.94 -3.88 -9.93
C ILE A 35 5.25 -3.94 -10.71
N PRO A 36 6.01 -2.84 -10.80
CA PRO A 36 7.23 -2.80 -11.59
C PRO A 36 8.35 -3.61 -10.93
N LYS A 37 9.28 -4.10 -11.77
CA LYS A 37 10.50 -4.74 -11.29
C LYS A 37 11.31 -3.80 -10.39
N GLY A 38 11.90 -4.34 -9.33
CA GLY A 38 12.63 -3.57 -8.32
C GLY A 38 11.73 -2.91 -7.27
N SER A 39 10.46 -3.33 -7.18
CA SER A 39 9.59 -2.98 -6.06
C SER A 39 10.03 -3.69 -4.79
N THR A 40 9.92 -3.03 -3.65
CA THR A 40 10.09 -3.64 -2.33
C THR A 40 8.73 -3.65 -1.63
N ILE A 41 8.17 -4.84 -1.42
CA ILE A 41 6.92 -5.00 -0.65
C ILE A 41 7.24 -5.92 0.52
N TYR A 42 7.31 -5.34 1.70
CA TYR A 42 7.64 -6.03 2.94
C TYR A 42 6.38 -6.16 3.79
N CYS A 43 5.73 -7.33 3.67
CA CYS A 43 4.58 -7.68 4.51
C CYS A 43 5.11 -8.40 5.75
N THR A 44 4.77 -7.88 6.91
CA THR A 44 5.04 -8.49 8.23
C THR A 44 3.82 -9.31 8.67
N ASP A 45 3.32 -9.11 9.88
CA ASP A 45 2.12 -9.76 10.39
C ASP A 45 0.81 -9.05 9.94
N ALA A 46 0.89 -8.13 8.99
CA ALA A 46 -0.25 -7.41 8.45
C ALA A 46 -0.23 -7.39 6.91
N PRO A 47 -1.42 -7.45 6.24
CA PRO A 47 -1.51 -7.54 4.80
C PRO A 47 -1.20 -6.24 4.07
N CYS A 48 -0.75 -6.37 2.81
CA CYS A 48 -0.74 -5.31 1.82
C CYS A 48 -1.83 -5.58 0.78
N ILE A 49 -2.82 -4.70 0.68
CA ILE A 49 -3.97 -4.84 -0.22
C ILE A 49 -3.87 -3.77 -1.30
N ILE A 50 -3.69 -4.20 -2.54
CA ILE A 50 -3.61 -3.32 -3.71
C ILE A 50 -4.84 -3.55 -4.58
N GLY A 51 -5.57 -2.49 -4.83
CA GLY A 51 -6.80 -2.46 -5.60
C GLY A 51 -6.60 -2.72 -7.09
N LYS A 52 -7.67 -2.50 -7.87
CA LYS A 52 -7.68 -2.66 -9.33
C LYS A 52 -7.04 -1.44 -10.02
N LYS A 53 -6.39 -1.69 -11.16
CA LYS A 53 -5.87 -0.64 -12.05
C LYS A 53 -4.96 0.37 -11.32
N VAL A 54 -4.22 -0.10 -10.32
CA VAL A 54 -3.19 0.71 -9.64
C VAL A 54 -1.95 0.76 -10.52
N LEU A 55 -1.41 1.96 -10.71
CA LEU A 55 -0.21 2.18 -11.50
C LEU A 55 0.93 2.64 -10.59
N PHE A 56 2.03 1.89 -10.60
CA PHE A 56 3.25 2.26 -9.90
C PHE A 56 4.31 2.74 -10.88
N GLY A 57 4.95 3.85 -10.54
CA GLY A 57 6.25 4.22 -11.08
C GLY A 57 7.36 3.30 -10.55
N PRO A 58 8.61 3.43 -11.06
CA PRO A 58 9.71 2.58 -10.65
C PRO A 58 10.00 2.60 -9.14
N ARG A 59 10.37 1.43 -8.59
CA ARG A 59 10.89 1.22 -7.23
C ARG A 59 9.98 1.75 -6.11
N PRO A 60 8.71 1.37 -6.04
CA PRO A 60 7.90 1.64 -4.87
C PRO A 60 8.41 0.78 -3.70
N THR A 61 8.28 1.30 -2.48
CA THR A 61 8.54 0.59 -1.23
C THR A 61 7.28 0.61 -0.38
N ILE A 62 6.79 -0.57 0.02
CA ILE A 62 5.62 -0.72 0.87
C ILE A 62 6.00 -1.58 2.07
N ILE A 63 5.73 -1.09 3.28
CA ILE A 63 6.10 -1.75 4.54
C ILE A 63 4.88 -1.78 5.44
N THR A 64 4.45 -2.98 5.87
CA THR A 64 3.26 -3.14 6.72
C THR A 64 3.57 -3.26 8.20
N GLY A 65 4.84 -3.31 8.58
CA GLY A 65 5.24 -3.51 9.96
C GLY A 65 6.38 -2.64 10.42
N ASP A 66 6.56 -2.64 11.72
CA ASP A 66 7.55 -1.83 12.41
C ASP A 66 8.09 -2.57 13.65
N HIS A 67 9.12 -2.04 14.26
CA HIS A 67 9.64 -2.52 15.52
C HIS A 67 9.11 -1.68 16.69
N ARG A 68 8.85 -2.34 17.81
CA ARG A 68 8.57 -1.64 19.06
C ARG A 68 9.85 -1.03 19.62
N ILE A 69 9.83 0.27 19.92
CA ILE A 69 11.01 1.07 20.28
C ILE A 69 10.92 1.71 21.67
N ASP A 70 9.85 1.47 22.41
CA ASP A 70 9.49 2.18 23.65
C ASP A 70 9.70 1.36 24.93
N ILE A 71 10.36 0.20 24.84
CA ILE A 71 10.69 -0.63 26.02
C ILE A 71 12.03 -0.23 26.59
N LEU A 72 12.02 0.30 27.79
CA LEU A 72 13.26 0.69 28.50
C LEU A 72 14.10 -0.52 28.87
N GLY A 73 15.43 -0.40 28.77
CA GLY A 73 16.39 -1.43 29.16
C GLY A 73 16.44 -2.64 28.24
N LYS A 74 15.86 -2.55 27.04
CA LYS A 74 15.84 -3.63 26.05
C LYS A 74 16.31 -3.15 24.68
N TYR A 75 17.12 -3.96 24.00
CA TYR A 75 17.43 -3.68 22.59
C TYR A 75 16.21 -3.97 21.71
N ILE A 76 16.08 -3.25 20.61
CA ILE A 76 14.95 -3.43 19.65
C ILE A 76 14.93 -4.87 19.11
N THR A 77 16.10 -5.48 18.91
CA THR A 77 16.24 -6.87 18.44
C THR A 77 15.74 -7.93 19.43
N ASP A 78 15.64 -7.57 20.71
CA ASP A 78 15.25 -8.48 21.78
C ASP A 78 13.74 -8.38 22.10
N VAL A 79 13.04 -7.50 21.41
CA VAL A 79 11.59 -7.35 21.54
C VAL A 79 10.90 -8.53 20.85
N THR A 80 10.08 -9.27 21.61
CA THR A 80 9.35 -10.42 21.08
C THR A 80 8.10 -10.01 20.32
N VAL A 81 7.50 -10.95 19.57
CA VAL A 81 6.25 -10.69 18.82
C VAL A 81 5.11 -10.36 19.77
N GLU A 82 5.01 -11.03 20.91
CA GLU A 82 3.97 -10.82 21.91
C GLU A 82 4.03 -9.41 22.50
N GLU A 83 5.23 -8.85 22.63
CA GLU A 83 5.42 -7.49 23.13
C GLU A 83 5.00 -6.39 22.13
N LYS A 84 4.75 -6.73 20.87
CA LYS A 84 4.15 -5.80 19.90
C LYS A 84 2.67 -5.53 20.18
N PHE A 85 2.04 -6.34 21.04
CA PHE A 85 0.63 -6.17 21.38
C PHE A 85 0.46 -5.19 22.54
N VAL A 86 -0.37 -4.19 22.33
CA VAL A 86 -0.82 -3.23 23.36
C VAL A 86 -2.32 -3.43 23.51
N ASP A 87 -2.79 -3.76 24.71
CA ASP A 87 -4.21 -4.07 25.00
C ASP A 87 -4.80 -5.14 24.04
N GLY A 88 -3.97 -6.13 23.67
CA GLY A 88 -4.38 -7.22 22.78
C GLY A 88 -4.39 -6.87 21.29
N VAL A 89 -3.94 -5.68 20.91
CA VAL A 89 -3.87 -5.22 19.51
C VAL A 89 -2.40 -5.04 19.09
N ASN A 90 -2.01 -5.64 17.97
CA ASN A 90 -0.70 -5.37 17.37
C ASN A 90 -0.74 -4.01 16.67
N VAL A 91 -0.14 -3.00 17.30
CA VAL A 91 -0.09 -1.62 16.77
C VAL A 91 1.16 -1.36 15.92
N TYR A 92 2.08 -2.31 15.87
CA TYR A 92 3.34 -2.20 15.13
C TYR A 92 3.27 -2.82 13.75
N ASP A 93 2.36 -3.77 13.52
CA ASP A 93 2.08 -4.35 12.21
C ASP A 93 0.64 -4.00 11.83
N GLN A 94 0.46 -3.17 10.79
CA GLN A 94 -0.84 -2.65 10.38
C GLN A 94 -0.98 -2.72 8.86
N PRO A 95 -2.16 -3.05 8.33
CA PRO A 95 -2.35 -3.20 6.90
C PRO A 95 -2.06 -1.92 6.14
N VAL A 96 -1.51 -2.08 4.93
CA VAL A 96 -1.46 -1.03 3.93
C VAL A 96 -2.53 -1.31 2.89
N VAL A 97 -3.37 -0.32 2.60
CA VAL A 97 -4.42 -0.41 1.60
C VAL A 97 -4.21 0.66 0.53
N ILE A 98 -4.07 0.23 -0.71
CA ILE A 98 -4.03 1.12 -1.87
C ILE A 98 -5.28 0.82 -2.68
N GLU A 99 -6.23 1.74 -2.71
CA GLU A 99 -7.51 1.53 -3.36
C GLU A 99 -7.40 1.62 -4.89
N ASP A 100 -8.52 1.37 -5.58
CA ASP A 100 -8.59 1.27 -7.04
C ASP A 100 -8.13 2.56 -7.75
N GLY A 101 -7.42 2.41 -8.87
CA GLY A 101 -7.06 3.51 -9.76
C GLY A 101 -6.05 4.51 -9.18
N VAL A 102 -5.35 4.18 -8.10
CA VAL A 102 -4.28 5.02 -7.54
C VAL A 102 -3.08 5.02 -8.47
N TRP A 103 -2.46 6.18 -8.64
CA TRP A 103 -1.15 6.31 -9.29
C TRP A 103 -0.09 6.73 -8.28
N CYS A 104 0.93 5.90 -8.12
CA CYS A 104 2.13 6.21 -7.36
C CYS A 104 3.28 6.55 -8.32
N GLY A 105 3.90 7.70 -8.13
CA GLY A 105 5.13 8.09 -8.84
C GLY A 105 6.33 7.20 -8.46
N ALA A 106 7.49 7.50 -9.06
CA ALA A 106 8.72 6.74 -8.78
C ALA A 106 9.20 6.92 -7.32
N ASN A 107 9.82 5.88 -6.74
CA ASN A 107 10.44 5.90 -5.41
C ASN A 107 9.49 6.34 -4.28
N VAL A 108 8.22 6.00 -4.38
CA VAL A 108 7.25 6.25 -3.31
C VAL A 108 7.45 5.23 -2.20
N THR A 109 7.44 5.68 -0.95
CA THR A 109 7.45 4.81 0.25
C THR A 109 6.11 4.93 0.96
N ILE A 110 5.47 3.79 1.24
CA ILE A 110 4.18 3.71 1.95
C ILE A 110 4.39 2.88 3.20
N LEU A 111 4.10 3.46 4.36
CA LEU A 111 4.31 2.82 5.64
C LEU A 111 3.02 2.19 6.18
N LYS A 112 3.17 1.38 7.21
CA LYS A 112 2.10 0.65 7.91
C LYS A 112 0.90 1.51 8.26
N GLY A 113 -0.29 0.92 8.27
CA GLY A 113 -1.54 1.57 8.67
C GLY A 113 -2.08 2.59 7.68
N VAL A 114 -1.45 2.73 6.50
CA VAL A 114 -1.85 3.71 5.50
C VAL A 114 -2.92 3.16 4.58
N THR A 115 -4.00 3.93 4.39
CA THR A 115 -4.95 3.78 3.29
C THR A 115 -4.81 4.95 2.33
N ILE A 116 -4.52 4.66 1.07
CA ILE A 116 -4.57 5.64 -0.03
C ILE A 116 -5.89 5.46 -0.75
N GLY A 117 -6.79 6.45 -0.61
CA GLY A 117 -8.13 6.42 -1.21
C GLY A 117 -8.08 6.36 -2.74
N ARG A 118 -9.11 5.75 -3.33
CA ARG A 118 -9.21 5.50 -4.77
C ARG A 118 -8.95 6.75 -5.63
N VAL A 119 -8.44 6.53 -6.83
CA VAL A 119 -8.21 7.56 -7.86
C VAL A 119 -7.25 8.68 -7.40
N SER A 120 -6.50 8.46 -6.31
CA SER A 120 -5.51 9.40 -5.80
C SER A 120 -4.20 9.32 -6.56
N VAL A 121 -3.37 10.35 -6.39
CA VAL A 121 -2.03 10.45 -6.97
C VAL A 121 -1.02 10.68 -5.86
N VAL A 122 0.00 9.85 -5.81
CA VAL A 122 1.16 10.01 -4.92
C VAL A 122 2.35 10.49 -5.73
N ALA A 123 2.84 11.69 -5.42
CA ALA A 123 3.99 12.28 -6.13
C ALA A 123 5.27 11.44 -5.93
N ALA A 124 6.14 11.46 -6.91
CA ALA A 124 7.43 10.78 -6.85
C ALA A 124 8.25 11.18 -5.61
N GLY A 125 8.93 10.22 -4.98
CA GLY A 125 9.74 10.41 -3.80
C GLY A 125 8.98 10.69 -2.50
N ALA A 126 7.65 10.58 -2.50
CA ALA A 126 6.84 10.80 -1.30
C ALA A 126 7.04 9.68 -0.27
N VAL A 127 7.03 10.02 1.03
CA VAL A 127 6.96 9.09 2.15
C VAL A 127 5.61 9.22 2.83
N VAL A 128 4.72 8.27 2.58
CA VAL A 128 3.33 8.28 3.06
C VAL A 128 3.27 7.59 4.42
N THR A 129 2.96 8.38 5.45
CA THR A 129 2.94 7.95 6.86
C THR A 129 1.55 7.98 7.49
N LYS A 130 0.53 8.42 6.75
CA LYS A 130 -0.87 8.48 7.17
C LYS A 130 -1.81 8.33 5.99
N SER A 131 -3.05 7.97 6.26
CA SER A 131 -4.09 7.79 5.26
C SER A 131 -4.56 9.10 4.63
N PHE A 132 -5.02 9.00 3.39
CA PHE A 132 -5.60 10.11 2.62
C PHE A 132 -6.89 9.69 1.94
N PRO A 133 -7.89 10.60 1.87
CA PRO A 133 -9.17 10.32 1.25
C PRO A 133 -9.05 10.09 -0.26
N PRO A 134 -10.07 9.51 -0.91
CA PRO A 134 -10.14 9.41 -2.37
C PRO A 134 -9.88 10.73 -3.08
N TYR A 135 -9.36 10.65 -4.32
CA TYR A 135 -9.07 11.81 -5.17
C TYR A 135 -8.03 12.79 -4.64
N SER A 136 -7.19 12.36 -3.71
CA SER A 136 -6.10 13.18 -3.18
C SER A 136 -4.91 13.23 -4.14
N ILE A 137 -4.28 14.39 -4.30
CA ILE A 137 -2.92 14.53 -4.81
C ILE A 137 -2.03 14.82 -3.61
N ILE A 138 -1.13 13.89 -3.31
CA ILE A 138 -0.27 13.93 -2.11
C ILE A 138 1.20 13.88 -2.50
N GLY A 139 2.07 14.43 -1.65
CA GLY A 139 3.52 14.39 -1.87
C GLY A 139 4.31 14.96 -0.72
N GLY A 140 5.63 14.78 -0.77
CA GLY A 140 6.59 15.26 0.24
C GLY A 140 7.00 14.19 1.25
N ILE A 141 7.87 14.58 2.21
CA ILE A 141 8.43 13.75 3.28
C ILE A 141 8.29 14.50 4.61
N PRO A 142 7.37 14.12 5.49
CA PRO A 142 6.26 13.20 5.25
C PRO A 142 5.24 13.75 4.26
N ALA A 143 4.50 12.86 3.58
CA ALA A 143 3.52 13.24 2.58
C ALA A 143 2.38 14.08 3.17
N LYS A 144 1.99 15.11 2.44
CA LYS A 144 0.87 16.00 2.76
C LYS A 144 -0.07 16.10 1.58
N LEU A 145 -1.33 16.44 1.84
CA LEU A 145 -2.28 16.78 0.80
C LEU A 145 -1.82 18.07 0.11
N ILE A 146 -1.59 17.97 -1.19
CA ILE A 146 -1.25 19.13 -2.05
C ILE A 146 -2.55 19.79 -2.50
N LYS A 147 -3.49 18.98 -3.04
CA LYS A 147 -4.82 19.42 -3.46
C LYS A 147 -5.71 18.21 -3.71
N MET A 148 -6.99 18.42 -3.86
CA MET A 148 -7.89 17.44 -4.47
C MET A 148 -7.65 17.37 -5.97
N ARG A 149 -7.79 16.17 -6.55
CA ARG A 149 -7.59 15.92 -7.98
C ARG A 149 -8.67 16.58 -8.83
N PHE A 150 -9.88 16.58 -8.33
CA PHE A 150 -11.10 17.07 -9.00
C PHE A 150 -11.94 17.88 -8.01
N THR A 151 -12.84 18.70 -8.55
CA THR A 151 -13.93 19.33 -7.79
C THR A 151 -14.96 18.27 -7.36
N GLU A 152 -15.85 18.61 -6.45
CA GLU A 152 -16.93 17.69 -6.00
C GLU A 152 -17.85 17.28 -7.16
N GLU A 153 -18.13 18.19 -8.08
CA GLU A 153 -18.97 17.92 -9.26
C GLU A 153 -18.27 16.97 -10.23
N GLU A 154 -16.98 17.19 -10.49
CA GLU A 154 -16.16 16.31 -11.32
C GLU A 154 -16.00 14.94 -10.69
N ILE A 155 -15.86 14.83 -9.35
CA ILE A 155 -15.83 13.56 -8.64
C ILE A 155 -17.12 12.79 -8.87
N LYS A 156 -18.28 13.42 -8.68
CA LYS A 156 -19.60 12.77 -8.92
C LYS A 156 -19.73 12.28 -10.36
N LYS A 157 -19.31 13.07 -11.32
CA LYS A 157 -19.31 12.67 -12.73
C LYS A 157 -18.40 11.49 -12.97
N ASN A 158 -17.16 11.54 -12.49
CA ASN A 158 -16.17 10.46 -12.64
C ASN A 158 -16.65 9.13 -12.02
N GLU A 159 -17.30 9.18 -10.84
CA GLU A 159 -17.86 7.98 -10.20
C GLU A 159 -18.96 7.34 -11.07
N ASN A 160 -19.83 8.14 -11.65
CA ASN A 160 -20.87 7.66 -12.56
C ASN A 160 -20.24 7.03 -13.81
N ASP A 161 -19.27 7.68 -14.43
CA ASP A 161 -18.62 7.20 -15.65
C ASP A 161 -17.87 5.88 -15.38
N LEU A 162 -17.18 5.76 -14.24
CA LEU A 162 -16.50 4.53 -13.83
C LEU A 162 -17.47 3.38 -13.55
N SER A 163 -18.62 3.66 -12.93
CA SER A 163 -19.65 2.65 -12.65
C SER A 163 -20.28 2.09 -13.94
N LEU A 164 -20.54 2.94 -14.91
CA LEU A 164 -21.06 2.54 -16.23
C LEU A 164 -20.06 1.67 -16.99
N SER A 165 -18.77 2.02 -16.93
CA SER A 165 -17.69 1.25 -17.57
C SER A 165 -17.53 -0.15 -16.97
N ALA A 166 -17.82 -0.32 -15.68
CA ALA A 166 -17.73 -1.61 -15.01
C ALA A 166 -18.84 -2.61 -15.40
N HIS A 167 -19.95 -2.13 -15.95
CA HIS A 167 -21.10 -2.95 -16.39
C HIS A 167 -21.06 -3.29 -17.88
N SER A 168 -20.05 -2.80 -18.60
CA SER A 168 -19.95 -2.93 -20.07
C SER A 168 -18.94 -4.01 -20.53
N ILE A 169 -18.45 -4.84 -19.59
CA ILE A 169 -17.53 -5.98 -19.84
C ILE A 169 -18.25 -7.30 -19.37
#